data_8eab1f29cfac21af0383d7ad6bbfea6b
#
_entry.id   8eab1f29cfac21af0383d7ad6bbfea6b
#
_cell.length_a   1.000
_cell.length_b   1.000
_cell.length_c   1.000
_cell.angle_alpha   90.00
_cell.angle_beta   90.00
_cell.angle_gamma   90.00
#
_symmetry.space_group_name_H-M   'P 1'
#
loop_
_entity.id
_entity.type
_entity.pdbx_description
1 polymer ?
#
loop_
_entity_poly.entity_id
_entity_poly.type
_entity_poly.pdbx_seq_one_letter_code
_entity_poly.pdbx_strand_id
1 'polypeptide(L)'
;MPDGSPDDRRLVLIGGGTGLAPFISYSLHLKSKGTKRQIIVLHGASYVDELSYREILTELEGESLESGSNEWNFRYRASISRPQEWFNRSWNGHKGRVETFLRPKPGKDKSPLEELVGEKITPQNTSFYVCGWQGTVDGVLDSLVPKGFVTERNKRKDGTFDVKFESYG
;
A
#
# COMPACT_ATOMS: atom_id res chain seq x y z
N MET A 1 -13.77 10.68 -10.09
CA MET A 1 -14.47 11.56 -9.12
C MET A 1 -15.83 11.97 -9.67
N PRO A 2 -16.83 12.32 -8.84
CA PRO A 2 -18.19 12.59 -9.31
C PRO A 2 -18.30 13.73 -10.31
N ASP A 3 -17.39 14.71 -10.24
CA ASP A 3 -17.34 15.85 -11.15
C ASP A 3 -16.57 15.55 -12.45
N GLY A 4 -16.19 14.29 -12.67
CA GLY A 4 -15.39 13.87 -13.83
C GLY A 4 -13.91 14.14 -13.74
N SER A 5 -13.42 14.75 -12.66
CA SER A 5 -11.99 14.96 -12.44
C SER A 5 -11.30 13.63 -12.14
N PRO A 6 -10.00 13.49 -12.49
CA PRO A 6 -9.26 12.28 -12.10
C PRO A 6 -9.07 12.22 -10.58
N ASP A 7 -8.91 11.00 -10.07
CA ASP A 7 -8.58 10.79 -8.66
C ASP A 7 -7.09 11.12 -8.48
N ASP A 8 -6.78 12.17 -7.74
CA ASP A 8 -5.42 12.64 -7.48
C ASP A 8 -4.94 12.31 -6.05
N ARG A 9 -5.77 11.62 -5.28
CA ARG A 9 -5.39 11.19 -3.93
C ARG A 9 -4.17 10.27 -3.98
N ARG A 10 -3.40 10.24 -2.89
CA ARG A 10 -2.34 9.23 -2.70
C ARG A 10 -2.92 7.85 -2.93
N LEU A 11 -2.20 7.01 -3.68
CA LEU A 11 -2.62 5.65 -3.96
C LEU A 11 -1.73 4.67 -3.20
N VAL A 12 -2.33 3.89 -2.30
CA VAL A 12 -1.63 2.86 -1.54
C VAL A 12 -2.05 1.49 -2.07
N LEU A 13 -1.08 0.74 -2.58
CA LEU A 13 -1.26 -0.60 -3.13
C LEU A 13 -0.75 -1.60 -2.10
N ILE A 14 -1.64 -2.43 -1.57
CA ILE A 14 -1.30 -3.41 -0.53
C ILE A 14 -1.41 -4.81 -1.12
N GLY A 15 -0.30 -5.54 -1.16
CA GLY A 15 -0.26 -6.90 -1.68
C GLY A 15 0.32 -7.88 -0.68
N GLY A 16 -0.24 -9.09 -0.63
CA GLY A 16 0.28 -10.22 0.14
C GLY A 16 0.62 -11.38 -0.78
N GLY A 17 1.75 -12.04 -0.51
CA GLY A 17 2.18 -13.19 -1.31
C GLY A 17 2.35 -12.84 -2.78
N THR A 18 1.64 -13.56 -3.65
CA THR A 18 1.70 -13.38 -5.11
C THR A 18 0.80 -12.26 -5.64
N GLY A 19 0.02 -11.59 -4.79
CA GLY A 19 -0.93 -10.55 -5.18
C GLY A 19 -0.30 -9.27 -5.71
N LEU A 20 1.01 -9.21 -5.79
CA LEU A 20 1.74 -8.00 -6.15
C LEU A 20 1.89 -7.78 -7.66
N ALA A 21 1.79 -8.83 -8.46
CA ALA A 21 2.02 -8.73 -9.92
C ALA A 21 1.15 -7.68 -10.61
N PRO A 22 -0.17 -7.57 -10.33
CA PRO A 22 -0.99 -6.51 -10.93
C PRO A 22 -0.51 -5.11 -10.56
N PHE A 23 0.05 -4.94 -9.37
CA PHE A 23 0.52 -3.65 -8.89
C PHE A 23 1.82 -3.20 -9.59
N ILE A 24 2.66 -4.14 -10.01
CA ILE A 24 3.84 -3.83 -10.82
C ILE A 24 3.40 -3.23 -12.16
N SER A 25 2.50 -3.91 -12.87
CA SER A 25 1.97 -3.44 -14.15
C SER A 25 1.27 -2.09 -14.00
N TYR A 26 0.47 -1.94 -12.94
CA TYR A 26 -0.26 -0.70 -12.69
C TYR A 26 0.68 0.47 -12.39
N SER A 27 1.70 0.24 -11.56
CA SER A 27 2.70 1.27 -11.22
C SER A 27 3.48 1.72 -12.45
N LEU A 28 3.93 0.77 -13.29
CA LEU A 28 4.63 1.07 -14.54
C LEU A 28 3.74 1.84 -15.50
N HIS A 29 2.47 1.46 -15.60
CA HIS A 29 1.51 2.17 -16.46
C HIS A 29 1.31 3.62 -15.99
N LEU A 30 1.08 3.83 -14.70
CA LEU A 30 0.93 5.18 -14.15
C LEU A 30 2.18 6.02 -14.36
N LYS A 31 3.37 5.42 -14.19
CA LYS A 31 4.63 6.11 -14.47
C LYS A 31 4.72 6.54 -15.91
N SER A 32 4.38 5.66 -16.86
CA SER A 32 4.41 5.97 -18.30
C SER A 32 3.43 7.07 -18.69
N LYS A 33 2.34 7.23 -17.94
CA LYS A 33 1.35 8.30 -18.14
C LYS A 33 1.72 9.62 -17.45
N GLY A 34 2.86 9.66 -16.78
CA GLY A 34 3.33 10.89 -16.12
C GLY A 34 2.51 11.28 -14.90
N THR A 35 1.97 10.33 -14.17
CA THR A 35 1.15 10.62 -12.98
C THR A 35 1.93 11.46 -11.96
N LYS A 36 1.22 12.39 -11.33
CA LYS A 36 1.75 13.18 -10.21
C LYS A 36 1.28 12.65 -8.85
N ARG A 37 0.43 11.61 -8.85
CA ARG A 37 0.00 10.96 -7.61
C ARG A 37 1.17 10.35 -6.88
N GLN A 38 1.17 10.46 -5.56
CA GLN A 38 2.06 9.64 -4.74
C GLN A 38 1.55 8.20 -4.77
N ILE A 39 2.44 7.26 -5.09
CA ILE A 39 2.13 5.82 -5.10
C ILE A 39 2.99 5.16 -4.04
N ILE A 40 2.35 4.34 -3.20
CA ILE A 40 3.03 3.58 -2.16
C ILE A 40 2.64 2.12 -2.31
N VAL A 41 3.63 1.24 -2.41
CA VAL A 41 3.42 -0.21 -2.42
C VAL A 41 3.85 -0.77 -1.06
N LEU A 42 2.91 -1.43 -0.41
CA LEU A 42 3.14 -2.17 0.84
C LEU A 42 3.01 -3.67 0.54
N HIS A 43 4.07 -4.41 0.77
CA HIS A 43 4.14 -5.83 0.43
C HIS A 43 4.36 -6.66 1.69
N GLY A 44 3.48 -7.63 1.94
CA GLY A 44 3.60 -8.58 3.04
C GLY A 44 3.97 -9.96 2.57
N ALA A 45 4.90 -10.61 3.28
CA ALA A 45 5.29 -11.99 3.04
C ALA A 45 5.65 -12.64 4.37
N SER A 46 5.64 -13.98 4.40
CA SER A 46 6.11 -14.72 5.57
C SER A 46 7.63 -14.81 5.60
N TYR A 47 8.25 -14.94 4.44
CA TYR A 47 9.70 -15.13 4.28
C TYR A 47 10.27 -14.11 3.29
N VAL A 48 11.53 -13.74 3.52
CA VAL A 48 12.24 -12.75 2.68
C VAL A 48 12.30 -13.18 1.22
N ASP A 49 12.50 -14.47 0.96
CA ASP A 49 12.58 -15.01 -0.41
C ASP A 49 11.23 -15.04 -1.14
N GLU A 50 10.13 -14.80 -0.44
CA GLU A 50 8.80 -14.65 -1.04
C GLU A 50 8.53 -13.21 -1.50
N LEU A 51 9.43 -12.27 -1.27
CA LEU A 51 9.29 -10.88 -1.69
C LEU A 51 9.61 -10.75 -3.18
N SER A 52 8.70 -11.28 -4.00
CA SER A 52 8.78 -11.19 -5.46
C SER A 52 8.76 -9.72 -5.90
N TYR A 53 9.46 -9.40 -6.96
CA TYR A 53 9.51 -8.05 -7.54
C TYR A 53 10.19 -7.00 -6.64
N ARG A 54 10.82 -7.39 -5.53
CA ARG A 54 11.48 -6.45 -4.62
C ARG A 54 12.52 -5.59 -5.34
N GLU A 55 13.25 -6.18 -6.25
CA GLU A 55 14.29 -5.49 -7.02
C GLU A 55 13.70 -4.37 -7.87
N ILE A 56 12.68 -4.67 -8.69
CA ILE A 56 12.05 -3.67 -9.56
C ILE A 56 11.36 -2.58 -8.73
N LEU A 57 10.72 -2.94 -7.61
CA LEU A 57 10.07 -1.96 -6.74
C LEU A 57 11.08 -1.04 -6.06
N THR A 58 12.22 -1.57 -5.67
CA THR A 58 13.33 -0.78 -5.10
C THR A 58 13.91 0.18 -6.13
N GLU A 59 14.02 -0.26 -7.39
CA GLU A 59 14.46 0.60 -8.49
C GLU A 59 13.47 1.74 -8.76
N LEU A 60 12.17 1.45 -8.75
CA LEU A 60 11.14 2.48 -8.93
C LEU A 60 11.19 3.54 -7.82
N GLU A 61 11.43 3.12 -6.58
CA GLU A 61 11.63 4.06 -5.48
C GLU A 61 12.90 4.88 -5.66
N GLY A 62 14.01 4.24 -6.06
CA GLY A 62 15.27 4.91 -6.33
C GLY A 62 15.13 6.01 -7.38
N GLU A 63 14.42 5.74 -8.46
CA GLU A 63 14.14 6.75 -9.50
C GLU A 63 13.36 7.93 -8.93
N SER A 64 12.40 7.68 -8.04
CA SER A 64 11.65 8.74 -7.38
C SER A 64 12.53 9.61 -6.49
N LEU A 65 13.45 9.00 -5.76
CA LEU A 65 14.37 9.72 -4.88
C LEU A 65 15.38 10.56 -5.67
N GLU A 66 15.79 10.09 -6.84
CA GLU A 66 16.73 10.80 -7.71
C GLU A 66 16.09 11.94 -8.48
N SER A 67 14.91 11.71 -9.10
CA SER A 67 14.25 12.69 -9.95
C SER A 67 13.43 13.74 -9.19
N GLY A 68 13.15 13.47 -7.93
CA GLY A 68 12.27 14.31 -7.11
C GLY A 68 10.79 13.98 -7.27
N SER A 69 10.04 14.23 -6.20
CA SER A 69 8.64 13.83 -6.08
C SER A 69 7.69 14.59 -7.01
N ASN A 70 8.13 15.68 -7.65
CA ASN A 70 7.32 16.43 -8.61
C ASN A 70 7.18 15.72 -9.95
N GLU A 71 8.09 14.82 -10.28
CA GLU A 71 8.06 14.04 -11.52
C GLU A 71 7.56 12.63 -11.31
N TRP A 72 8.10 11.95 -10.31
CA TRP A 72 7.73 10.59 -9.96
C TRP A 72 7.80 10.46 -8.45
N ASN A 73 6.67 10.15 -7.81
CA ASN A 73 6.57 10.04 -6.35
C ASN A 73 6.16 8.62 -5.98
N PHE A 74 7.14 7.79 -5.64
CA PHE A 74 6.94 6.37 -5.38
C PHE A 74 7.70 5.93 -4.14
N ARG A 75 7.07 5.11 -3.32
CA ARG A 75 7.68 4.47 -2.15
C ARG A 75 7.31 3.00 -2.09
N TYR A 76 8.23 2.19 -1.62
CA TYR A 76 8.04 0.75 -1.43
C TYR A 76 8.47 0.36 -0.03
N ARG A 77 7.63 -0.38 0.67
CA ARG A 77 7.97 -0.98 1.96
C ARG A 77 7.46 -2.40 2.01
N ALA A 78 8.29 -3.30 2.56
CA ALA A 78 7.95 -4.70 2.76
C ALA A 78 7.88 -5.04 4.24
N SER A 79 7.06 -6.02 4.58
CA SER A 79 6.90 -6.54 5.93
C SER A 79 7.04 -8.05 5.93
N ILE A 80 7.74 -8.59 6.92
CA ILE A 80 7.90 -10.04 7.13
C ILE A 80 7.15 -10.43 8.38
N SER A 81 6.19 -11.36 8.23
CA SER A 81 5.29 -11.75 9.32
C SER A 81 5.88 -12.79 10.27
N ARG A 82 6.98 -13.45 9.88
CA ARG A 82 7.66 -14.46 10.71
C ARG A 82 9.12 -14.08 10.98
N PRO A 83 9.37 -12.92 11.62
CA PRO A 83 10.73 -12.42 11.78
C PRO A 83 11.62 -13.30 12.67
N GLN A 84 11.03 -14.12 13.52
CA GLN A 84 11.75 -15.03 14.42
C GLN A 84 12.25 -16.31 13.72
N GLU A 85 11.76 -16.61 12.51
CA GLU A 85 12.20 -17.77 11.76
C GLU A 85 13.65 -17.61 11.31
N TRP A 86 14.42 -18.71 11.36
CA TRP A 86 15.84 -18.72 10.98
C TRP A 86 16.10 -18.12 9.59
N PHE A 87 15.23 -18.44 8.62
CA PHE A 87 15.38 -17.97 7.25
C PHE A 87 15.26 -16.44 7.11
N ASN A 88 14.66 -15.79 8.10
CA ASN A 88 14.42 -14.34 8.10
C ASN A 88 15.38 -13.58 9.01
N ARG A 89 16.42 -14.23 9.52
CA ARG A 89 17.32 -13.63 10.51
C ARG A 89 18.02 -12.36 10.04
N SER A 90 18.22 -12.22 8.74
CA SER A 90 18.85 -11.04 8.16
C SER A 90 17.86 -9.88 7.90
N TRP A 91 16.57 -10.10 8.12
CA TRP A 91 15.56 -9.08 7.86
C TRP A 91 15.60 -7.99 8.92
N ASN A 92 15.82 -6.75 8.49
CA ASN A 92 15.85 -5.58 9.36
C ASN A 92 14.78 -4.54 9.01
N GLY A 93 13.87 -4.84 8.07
CA GLY A 93 12.73 -4.01 7.71
C GLY A 93 11.56 -4.17 8.68
N HIS A 94 10.37 -3.76 8.23
CA HIS A 94 9.15 -3.84 9.03
C HIS A 94 8.82 -5.31 9.37
N LYS A 95 8.41 -5.55 10.60
CA LYS A 95 8.08 -6.89 11.12
C LYS A 95 6.61 -6.95 11.48
N GLY A 96 5.96 -8.01 11.05
CA GLY A 96 4.53 -8.23 11.27
C GLY A 96 3.78 -8.43 9.95
N ARG A 97 2.47 -8.58 10.06
CA ARG A 97 1.60 -8.66 8.88
C ARG A 97 1.50 -7.30 8.22
N VAL A 98 1.19 -7.30 6.92
CA VAL A 98 1.19 -6.05 6.12
C VAL A 98 0.19 -5.01 6.64
N GLU A 99 -0.95 -5.43 7.18
CA GLU A 99 -1.93 -4.51 7.75
C GLU A 99 -1.41 -3.74 8.97
N THR A 100 -0.31 -4.18 9.60
CA THR A 100 0.29 -3.44 10.72
C THR A 100 0.93 -2.12 10.28
N PHE A 101 1.20 -1.93 8.99
CA PHE A 101 1.58 -0.62 8.48
C PHE A 101 0.50 0.45 8.71
N LEU A 102 -0.75 0.03 8.87
CA LEU A 102 -1.90 0.93 9.04
C LEU A 102 -2.23 1.23 10.50
N ARG A 103 -1.50 0.61 11.44
CA ARG A 103 -1.79 0.70 12.87
C ARG A 103 -0.65 1.37 13.61
N PRO A 104 -0.93 2.38 14.46
CA PRO A 104 0.11 2.98 15.29
C PRO A 104 0.74 1.93 16.21
N LYS A 105 2.05 2.01 16.36
CA LYS A 105 2.75 1.22 17.38
C LYS A 105 2.44 1.77 18.78
N PRO A 106 2.58 0.95 19.85
CA PRO A 106 2.37 1.42 21.22
C PRO A 106 3.15 2.71 21.50
N GLY A 107 2.46 3.71 22.05
CA GLY A 107 3.05 5.01 22.38
C GLY A 107 3.22 5.98 21.21
N LYS A 108 2.72 5.62 20.02
CA LYS A 108 2.81 6.47 18.82
C LYS A 108 1.42 6.88 18.33
N ASP A 109 1.31 8.12 17.85
CA ASP A 109 0.07 8.65 17.28
C ASP A 109 -0.12 8.26 15.81
N LYS A 110 1.00 8.13 15.07
CA LYS A 110 0.98 7.82 13.64
C LYS A 110 1.31 6.36 13.40
N SER A 111 0.63 5.76 12.42
CA SER A 111 0.99 4.46 11.90
C SER A 111 2.31 4.53 11.11
N PRO A 112 2.98 3.38 10.86
CA PRO A 112 4.17 3.39 9.99
C PRO A 112 3.92 4.02 8.61
N LEU A 113 2.74 3.79 8.01
CA LEU A 113 2.38 4.43 6.75
C LEU A 113 2.29 5.96 6.91
N GLU A 114 1.65 6.43 7.97
CA GLU A 114 1.52 7.87 8.22
C GLU A 114 2.87 8.53 8.51
N GLU A 115 3.78 7.83 9.17
CA GLU A 115 5.16 8.30 9.34
C GLU A 115 5.88 8.42 8.00
N LEU A 116 5.68 7.44 7.10
CA LEU A 116 6.30 7.46 5.78
C LEU A 116 5.82 8.63 4.93
N VAL A 117 4.53 8.97 4.98
CA VAL A 117 3.96 10.04 4.17
C VAL A 117 3.97 11.41 4.86
N GLY A 118 4.23 11.45 6.16
CA GLY A 118 4.36 12.69 6.92
C GLY A 118 3.04 13.33 7.36
N GLU A 119 1.91 12.65 7.22
CA GLU A 119 0.60 13.15 7.61
C GLU A 119 -0.36 12.01 7.95
N LYS A 120 -1.48 12.34 8.60
CA LYS A 120 -2.56 11.38 8.83
C LYS A 120 -3.23 11.03 7.51
N ILE A 121 -3.52 9.74 7.31
CA ILE A 121 -4.28 9.30 6.14
C ILE A 121 -5.79 9.46 6.39
N THR A 122 -6.48 9.97 5.40
CA THR A 122 -7.94 10.18 5.43
C THR A 122 -8.54 9.77 4.08
N PRO A 123 -9.87 9.53 4.03
CA PRO A 123 -10.53 9.28 2.75
C PRO A 123 -10.40 10.42 1.73
N GLN A 124 -10.13 11.64 2.20
CA GLN A 124 -9.95 12.80 1.32
C GLN A 124 -8.57 12.83 0.66
N ASN A 125 -7.55 12.26 1.29
CA ASN A 125 -6.17 12.35 0.77
C ASN A 125 -5.58 11.02 0.30
N THR A 126 -6.25 9.89 0.56
CA THR A 126 -5.67 8.56 0.29
C THR A 126 -6.74 7.59 -0.19
N SER A 127 -6.40 6.82 -1.23
CA SER A 127 -7.18 5.66 -1.68
C SER A 127 -6.34 4.40 -1.65
N PHE A 128 -6.98 3.25 -1.57
CA PHE A 128 -6.33 1.94 -1.40
C PHE A 128 -6.79 0.95 -2.47
N TYR A 129 -5.86 0.11 -2.89
CA TYR A 129 -6.16 -1.09 -3.66
C TYR A 129 -5.44 -2.26 -2.98
N VAL A 130 -6.21 -3.27 -2.56
CA VAL A 130 -5.71 -4.39 -1.76
C VAL A 130 -5.90 -5.70 -2.53
N CYS A 131 -4.83 -6.48 -2.68
CA CYS A 131 -4.88 -7.83 -3.25
C CYS A 131 -4.19 -8.80 -2.30
N GLY A 132 -4.86 -9.87 -1.94
CA GLY A 132 -4.26 -10.89 -1.07
C GLY A 132 -5.25 -11.94 -0.61
N TRP A 133 -4.81 -12.75 0.33
CA TRP A 133 -5.66 -13.70 1.01
C TRP A 133 -6.76 -12.97 1.78
N GLN A 134 -7.88 -13.65 2.02
CA GLN A 134 -9.01 -13.05 2.72
C GLN A 134 -8.59 -12.45 4.08
N GLY A 135 -7.72 -13.14 4.82
CA GLY A 135 -7.24 -12.62 6.10
C GLY A 135 -6.47 -11.30 5.98
N THR A 136 -5.71 -11.11 4.90
CA THR A 136 -5.02 -9.84 4.63
C THR A 136 -6.04 -8.74 4.31
N VAL A 137 -7.00 -9.04 3.45
CA VAL A 137 -8.07 -8.08 3.10
C VAL A 137 -8.84 -7.68 4.35
N ASP A 138 -9.26 -8.66 5.15
CA ASP A 138 -10.01 -8.40 6.40
C ASP A 138 -9.20 -7.53 7.37
N GLY A 139 -7.93 -7.83 7.56
CA GLY A 139 -7.07 -7.04 8.43
C GLY A 139 -6.91 -5.59 7.98
N VAL A 140 -6.79 -5.36 6.67
CA VAL A 140 -6.72 -4.02 6.10
C VAL A 140 -8.05 -3.29 6.29
N LEU A 141 -9.17 -3.93 5.96
CA LEU A 141 -10.50 -3.31 6.12
C LEU A 141 -10.82 -3.01 7.58
N ASP A 142 -10.46 -3.90 8.51
CA ASP A 142 -10.63 -3.67 9.95
C ASP A 142 -9.86 -2.42 10.43
N SER A 143 -8.77 -2.07 9.75
CA SER A 143 -7.98 -0.88 10.07
C SER A 143 -8.53 0.39 9.41
N LEU A 144 -9.17 0.28 8.25
CA LEU A 144 -9.59 1.44 7.45
C LEU A 144 -11.05 1.83 7.64
N VAL A 145 -11.97 0.85 7.70
CA VAL A 145 -13.41 1.14 7.79
C VAL A 145 -13.75 1.99 9.03
N PRO A 146 -13.19 1.71 10.23
CA PRO A 146 -13.46 2.56 11.39
C PRO A 146 -12.98 4.01 11.24
N LYS A 147 -12.07 4.28 10.30
CA LYS A 147 -11.54 5.62 10.01
C LYS A 147 -12.36 6.36 8.94
N GLY A 148 -13.48 5.77 8.49
CA GLY A 148 -14.36 6.39 7.52
C GLY A 148 -14.10 6.03 6.07
N PHE A 149 -13.16 5.14 5.78
CA PHE A 149 -12.91 4.65 4.42
C PHE A 149 -14.06 3.75 3.96
N VAL A 150 -14.52 3.97 2.75
CA VAL A 150 -15.64 3.25 2.14
C VAL A 150 -15.11 2.34 1.04
N THR A 151 -15.59 1.10 1.02
CA THR A 151 -15.19 0.11 0.02
C THR A 151 -15.99 0.25 -1.27
N GLU A 152 -15.46 -0.29 -2.37
CA GLU A 152 -16.15 -0.32 -3.67
C GLU A 152 -17.51 -1.02 -3.60
N ARG A 153 -17.65 -2.00 -2.71
CA ARG A 153 -18.92 -2.74 -2.52
C ARG A 153 -19.97 -1.92 -1.77
N ASN A 154 -19.56 -0.90 -1.04
CA ASN A 154 -20.43 -0.03 -0.25
C ASN A 154 -20.29 1.43 -0.67
N LYS A 155 -20.29 1.70 -1.96
CA LYS A 155 -20.14 3.04 -2.53
C LYS A 155 -21.06 4.06 -1.88
N ARG A 156 -20.58 5.31 -1.79
CA ARG A 156 -21.40 6.46 -1.43
C ARG A 156 -22.48 6.71 -2.48
N LYS A 157 -23.47 7.52 -2.14
CA LYS A 157 -24.57 7.86 -3.06
C LYS A 157 -24.08 8.47 -4.38
N ASP A 158 -22.98 9.20 -4.34
CA ASP A 158 -22.37 9.80 -5.55
C ASP A 158 -21.50 8.81 -6.34
N GLY A 159 -21.43 7.54 -5.94
CA GLY A 159 -20.64 6.50 -6.60
C GLY A 159 -19.17 6.44 -6.19
N THR A 160 -18.72 7.33 -5.30
CA THR A 160 -17.31 7.31 -4.86
C THR A 160 -17.04 6.25 -3.81
N PHE A 161 -15.80 5.79 -3.78
CA PHE A 161 -15.27 4.88 -2.77
C PHE A 161 -13.76 5.11 -2.61
N ASP A 162 -13.21 4.54 -1.55
CA ASP A 162 -11.81 4.78 -1.17
C ASP A 162 -10.96 3.52 -1.23
N VAL A 163 -11.58 2.35 -1.13
CA VAL A 163 -10.87 1.07 -1.06
C VAL A 163 -11.44 0.10 -2.07
N LYS A 164 -10.60 -0.35 -3.00
CA LYS A 164 -10.86 -1.47 -3.89
C LYS A 164 -10.09 -2.68 -3.35
N PHE A 165 -10.70 -3.86 -3.39
CA PHE A 165 -10.01 -5.06 -2.94
C PHE A 165 -10.38 -6.29 -3.75
N GLU A 166 -9.44 -7.20 -3.85
CA GLU A 166 -9.61 -8.53 -4.45
C GLU A 166 -8.99 -9.56 -3.50
N SER A 167 -9.74 -10.60 -3.18
CA SER A 167 -9.23 -11.70 -2.37
C SER A 167 -9.16 -12.98 -3.19
N TYR A 168 -8.19 -13.82 -2.90
CA TYR A 168 -8.06 -15.15 -3.47
C TYR A 168 -7.80 -16.16 -2.34
N GLY A 169 -8.42 -17.29 -2.45
CA GLY A 169 -8.36 -18.37 -1.47
C GLY A 169 -9.45 -18.35 -0.45
#